data_958404b289ad693bff910b416b244451
#
_entry.id   958404b289ad693bff910b416b244451
#
_cell.length_a   1.000
_cell.length_b   1.000
_cell.length_c   1.000
_cell.angle_alpha   90.00
_cell.angle_beta   90.00
_cell.angle_gamma   90.00
#
_symmetry.space_group_name_H-M   'P 1'
#
loop_
_entity.id
_entity.type
_entity.pdbx_description
1 polymer ?
#
loop_
_entity_poly.entity_id
_entity_poly.type
_entity_poly.pdbx_seq_one_letter_code
_entity_poly.pdbx_strand_id
1 'polypeptide(L)'
;MQLLNTIDFLIILAYLISIVIIGLVLRKRAERSKDDYLLGGKSIPWYLLGLSNASGMFDISGTIWLVTLMFVYGIKSVWIPWLWPVFNQIFLMVYLSKWLRRSNVTTGAEWIGTRFGTGTGAKLSHMIVVVFALVVCLGYLAYGFIGLGKFVEIFLPWEVISNYIPFQVSAQYVPHFYGVIFTLFAVFYSLLGGMSGIVWADVVQFAIMTVAALVIGYLGWQAVGTGNLTVPEHWMSPFSGGLELNWSSVIPEVQSKIKSDGFGIFSIFLSMMLFKGILVSIAGPAPTYDMQKILSTKNAIEASKMSGFVSVILMPIRYLMIAGFAALALVYYEKIDLLTASGNLDFELILPSAIKTFVPVGLLGLLLAGLIAAFMSTFAGTLNAAQAYIVNDIYLKHIKPEANAKQIRNMNYATGIIVVLISIILGLFAKNVNSVLNIIVSVLYGSYVGANILKWHWWRFNGEGFFWGMLTGLVAAYFTPMLFPEVNELYLFPILLIVSLLGSIIGTYSAPATNKDILKEFYLNVRPWGFWGPVKEEVIAENPDFKSDANFGRDMFNVLIGTIAQTLLVLIPTYLIFQQTFPLYICIIILVICIALLKKFWWNNLSE
;
A
#
# COMPACT_ATOMS: atom_id res chain seq x y z
N MET A 1 -5.36 -32.93 11.22
CA MET A 1 -4.61 -31.70 10.90
C MET A 1 -3.84 -31.95 9.62
N GLN A 2 -4.14 -31.24 8.55
CA GLN A 2 -3.31 -31.27 7.34
C GLN A 2 -2.06 -30.43 7.61
N LEU A 3 -1.00 -31.07 8.07
CA LEU A 3 0.35 -30.48 8.17
C LEU A 3 0.92 -30.33 6.75
N LEU A 4 1.82 -29.39 6.57
CA LEU A 4 2.58 -29.23 5.32
C LEU A 4 3.15 -30.59 4.87
N ASN A 5 2.78 -31.01 3.67
CA ASN A 5 3.35 -32.20 3.06
C ASN A 5 4.74 -31.86 2.47
N THR A 6 5.53 -32.87 2.22
CA THR A 6 6.85 -32.74 1.55
C THR A 6 6.78 -31.96 0.25
N ILE A 7 5.71 -32.15 -0.55
CA ILE A 7 5.49 -31.43 -1.82
C ILE A 7 5.30 -29.93 -1.55
N ASP A 8 4.47 -29.56 -0.56
CA ASP A 8 4.22 -28.16 -0.20
C ASP A 8 5.52 -27.47 0.26
N PHE A 9 6.29 -28.17 1.10
CA PHE A 9 7.59 -27.69 1.57
C PHE A 9 8.59 -27.48 0.41
N LEU A 10 8.66 -28.42 -0.54
CA LEU A 10 9.53 -28.33 -1.72
C LEU A 10 9.14 -27.14 -2.62
N ILE A 11 7.85 -26.86 -2.78
CA ILE A 11 7.38 -25.70 -3.56
C ILE A 11 7.80 -24.39 -2.88
N ILE A 12 7.61 -24.26 -1.57
CA ILE A 12 8.04 -23.08 -0.80
C ILE A 12 9.57 -22.92 -0.91
N LEU A 13 10.33 -24.00 -0.73
CA LEU A 13 11.79 -23.98 -0.83
C LEU A 13 12.26 -23.59 -2.25
N ALA A 14 11.66 -24.15 -3.30
CA ALA A 14 11.97 -23.80 -4.69
C ALA A 14 11.72 -22.31 -4.96
N TYR A 15 10.63 -21.76 -4.43
CA TYR A 15 10.36 -20.33 -4.50
C TYR A 15 11.47 -19.53 -3.79
N LEU A 16 11.82 -19.85 -2.53
CA LEU A 16 12.84 -19.12 -1.78
C LEU A 16 14.22 -19.17 -2.48
N ILE A 17 14.59 -20.32 -3.05
CA ILE A 17 15.82 -20.47 -3.84
C ILE A 17 15.76 -19.58 -5.09
N SER A 18 14.63 -19.53 -5.80
CA SER A 18 14.50 -18.77 -7.04
C SER A 18 14.76 -17.26 -6.83
N ILE A 19 14.26 -16.68 -5.75
CA ILE A 19 14.48 -15.26 -5.45
C ILE A 19 15.92 -14.95 -5.04
N VAL A 20 16.60 -15.85 -4.36
CA VAL A 20 18.04 -15.72 -4.06
C VAL A 20 18.85 -15.74 -5.36
N ILE A 21 18.56 -16.67 -6.28
CA ILE A 21 19.21 -16.73 -7.60
C ILE A 21 19.01 -15.42 -8.36
N ILE A 22 17.79 -14.89 -8.39
CA ILE A 22 17.50 -13.58 -9.02
C ILE A 22 18.36 -12.48 -8.40
N GLY A 23 18.43 -12.41 -7.07
CA GLY A 23 19.25 -11.43 -6.36
C GLY A 23 20.74 -11.53 -6.72
N LEU A 24 21.29 -12.75 -6.76
CA LEU A 24 22.69 -13.00 -7.12
C LEU A 24 23.00 -12.63 -8.58
N VAL A 25 22.13 -12.98 -9.51
CA VAL A 25 22.30 -12.66 -10.94
C VAL A 25 22.31 -11.14 -11.17
N LEU A 26 21.43 -10.41 -10.47
CA LEU A 26 21.27 -8.96 -10.67
C LEU A 26 22.22 -8.11 -9.80
N ARG A 27 22.94 -8.73 -8.88
CA ARG A 27 23.86 -8.06 -7.96
C ARG A 27 24.86 -7.14 -8.66
N LYS A 28 25.55 -7.65 -9.68
CA LYS A 28 26.56 -6.88 -10.43
C LYS A 28 25.98 -5.61 -11.06
N ARG A 29 24.72 -5.64 -11.47
CA ARG A 29 24.00 -4.47 -12.01
C ARG A 29 23.67 -3.47 -10.92
N ALA A 30 23.13 -3.95 -9.80
CA ALA A 30 22.76 -3.10 -8.67
C ALA A 30 23.96 -2.36 -8.05
N GLU A 31 25.14 -2.99 -8.02
CA GLU A 31 26.36 -2.43 -7.41
C GLU A 31 27.09 -1.37 -8.27
N ARG A 32 26.60 -1.03 -9.48
CA ARG A 32 27.29 -0.09 -10.40
C ARG A 32 27.21 1.36 -9.91
N SER A 33 26.06 1.79 -9.43
CA SER A 33 25.83 3.17 -8.97
C SER A 33 24.76 3.24 -7.90
N LYS A 34 24.63 4.42 -7.24
CA LYS A 34 23.51 4.71 -6.32
C LYS A 34 22.17 4.54 -7.00
N ASP A 35 22.02 5.09 -8.20
CA ASP A 35 20.75 5.05 -8.94
C ASP A 35 20.43 3.64 -9.43
N ASP A 36 21.42 2.82 -9.80
CA ASP A 36 21.19 1.41 -10.11
C ASP A 36 20.69 0.63 -8.90
N TYR A 37 21.23 0.91 -7.72
CA TYR A 37 20.83 0.22 -6.49
C TYR A 37 19.44 0.66 -6.01
N LEU A 38 19.20 1.97 -5.89
CA LEU A 38 17.98 2.53 -5.27
C LEU A 38 16.81 2.66 -6.25
N LEU A 39 17.08 2.88 -7.54
CA LEU A 39 16.08 3.19 -8.57
C LEU A 39 16.15 2.25 -9.80
N GLY A 40 16.99 1.21 -9.78
CA GLY A 40 17.17 0.32 -10.92
C GLY A 40 17.73 1.03 -12.18
N GLY A 41 18.47 2.14 -11.98
CA GLY A 41 19.03 2.96 -13.05
C GLY A 41 17.97 3.68 -13.90
N LYS A 42 16.74 3.83 -13.40
CA LYS A 42 15.59 4.41 -14.13
C LYS A 42 15.38 3.79 -15.53
N SER A 43 15.66 2.50 -15.65
CA SER A 43 15.66 1.76 -16.93
C SER A 43 14.72 0.57 -16.95
N ILE A 44 14.04 0.30 -15.82
CA ILE A 44 13.09 -0.80 -15.69
C ILE A 44 11.79 -0.40 -16.41
N PRO A 45 11.24 -1.26 -17.30
CA PRO A 45 10.01 -0.98 -18.00
C PRO A 45 8.83 -0.74 -17.04
N TRP A 46 7.95 0.19 -17.38
CA TRP A 46 6.81 0.61 -16.56
C TRP A 46 5.88 -0.56 -16.15
N TYR A 47 5.68 -1.54 -17.03
CA TYR A 47 4.82 -2.68 -16.73
C TYR A 47 5.45 -3.63 -15.69
N LEU A 48 6.77 -3.79 -15.66
CA LEU A 48 7.44 -4.56 -14.61
C LEU A 48 7.41 -3.82 -13.27
N LEU A 49 7.63 -2.50 -13.27
CA LEU A 49 7.47 -1.68 -12.06
C LEU A 49 6.02 -1.68 -11.55
N GLY A 50 5.03 -1.61 -12.45
CA GLY A 50 3.62 -1.69 -12.09
C GLY A 50 3.25 -3.05 -11.49
N LEU A 51 3.74 -4.14 -12.07
CA LEU A 51 3.55 -5.48 -11.54
C LEU A 51 4.23 -5.64 -10.18
N SER A 52 5.46 -5.15 -10.05
CA SER A 52 6.17 -5.12 -8.77
C SER A 52 5.41 -4.31 -7.72
N ASN A 53 4.85 -3.15 -8.10
CA ASN A 53 4.05 -2.35 -7.18
C ASN A 53 2.76 -3.06 -6.75
N ALA A 54 2.08 -3.73 -7.68
CA ALA A 54 0.91 -4.57 -7.39
C ALA A 54 1.26 -5.73 -6.45
N SER A 55 2.40 -6.40 -6.65
CA SER A 55 2.89 -7.45 -5.75
C SER A 55 3.10 -6.92 -4.33
N GLY A 56 3.72 -5.76 -4.18
CA GLY A 56 3.94 -5.13 -2.87
C GLY A 56 2.66 -4.67 -2.15
N MET A 57 1.57 -4.48 -2.87
CA MET A 57 0.25 -4.16 -2.30
C MET A 57 -0.58 -5.40 -1.95
N PHE A 58 -0.13 -6.58 -2.31
CA PHE A 58 -0.82 -7.84 -2.04
C PHE A 58 -0.30 -8.45 -0.73
N ASP A 59 -0.53 -7.80 0.39
CA ASP A 59 -0.05 -8.23 1.70
C ASP A 59 -0.97 -9.27 2.37
N ILE A 60 -0.40 -10.10 3.26
CA ILE A 60 -1.12 -11.17 3.97
C ILE A 60 -2.18 -10.58 4.90
N SER A 61 -1.78 -9.65 5.74
CA SER A 61 -2.66 -9.08 6.78
C SER A 61 -3.84 -8.34 6.18
N GLY A 62 -3.60 -7.56 5.13
CA GLY A 62 -4.68 -6.91 4.38
C GLY A 62 -5.58 -7.91 3.67
N THR A 63 -5.06 -9.06 3.20
CA THR A 63 -5.88 -10.11 2.61
C THR A 63 -6.77 -10.79 3.66
N ILE A 64 -6.23 -11.12 4.84
CA ILE A 64 -7.02 -11.64 5.97
C ILE A 64 -8.17 -10.69 6.30
N TRP A 65 -7.85 -9.41 6.49
CA TRP A 65 -8.83 -8.37 6.80
C TRP A 65 -9.92 -8.23 5.71
N LEU A 66 -9.55 -8.21 4.43
CA LEU A 66 -10.49 -8.09 3.32
C LEU A 66 -11.40 -9.32 3.16
N VAL A 67 -10.89 -10.53 3.42
CA VAL A 67 -11.70 -11.76 3.44
C VAL A 67 -12.74 -11.70 4.58
N THR A 68 -12.32 -11.27 5.78
CA THR A 68 -13.22 -11.05 6.91
C THR A 68 -14.30 -10.03 6.59
N LEU A 69 -13.93 -8.89 5.98
CA LEU A 69 -14.89 -7.88 5.57
C LEU A 69 -15.88 -8.40 4.52
N MET A 70 -15.41 -9.15 3.52
CA MET A 70 -16.27 -9.73 2.49
C MET A 70 -17.24 -10.75 3.11
N PHE A 71 -16.78 -11.57 4.04
CA PHE A 71 -17.61 -12.53 4.75
C PHE A 71 -18.72 -11.81 5.56
N VAL A 72 -18.36 -10.81 6.37
CA VAL A 72 -19.28 -10.11 7.29
C VAL A 72 -20.22 -9.17 6.54
N TYR A 73 -19.71 -8.34 5.64
CA TYR A 73 -20.43 -7.21 5.02
C TYR A 73 -20.85 -7.45 3.57
N GLY A 74 -20.45 -8.56 2.99
CA GLY A 74 -20.77 -8.89 1.61
C GLY A 74 -20.19 -7.90 0.62
N ILE A 75 -20.95 -7.60 -0.43
CA ILE A 75 -20.50 -6.71 -1.50
C ILE A 75 -20.33 -5.26 -1.01
N LYS A 76 -20.99 -4.85 0.08
CA LYS A 76 -20.72 -3.55 0.72
C LYS A 76 -19.27 -3.40 1.18
N SER A 77 -18.59 -4.51 1.46
CA SER A 77 -17.18 -4.50 1.86
C SER A 77 -16.25 -3.89 0.83
N VAL A 78 -16.63 -3.81 -0.44
CA VAL A 78 -15.80 -3.20 -1.50
C VAL A 78 -15.53 -1.71 -1.26
N TRP A 79 -16.35 -1.04 -0.45
CA TRP A 79 -16.20 0.36 -0.09
C TRP A 79 -15.28 0.58 1.12
N ILE A 80 -15.19 -0.39 2.05
CA ILE A 80 -14.44 -0.25 3.31
C ILE A 80 -12.93 -0.05 3.09
N PRO A 81 -12.26 -0.72 2.13
CA PRO A 81 -10.84 -0.48 1.83
C PRO A 81 -10.51 0.96 1.41
N TRP A 82 -11.49 1.79 1.13
CA TRP A 82 -11.30 3.21 0.85
C TRP A 82 -10.82 4.00 2.06
N LEU A 83 -10.82 3.41 3.24
CA LEU A 83 -10.05 3.89 4.39
C LEU A 83 -8.56 4.05 4.06
N TRP A 84 -8.02 3.17 3.23
CA TRP A 84 -6.71 3.28 2.62
C TRP A 84 -6.80 4.08 1.33
N PRO A 85 -5.69 4.67 0.84
CA PRO A 85 -5.70 5.39 -0.41
C PRO A 85 -5.86 4.45 -1.62
N VAL A 86 -6.96 3.71 -1.69
CA VAL A 86 -7.22 2.75 -2.79
C VAL A 86 -7.27 3.47 -4.13
N PHE A 87 -7.85 4.68 -4.17
CA PHE A 87 -7.88 5.50 -5.39
C PHE A 87 -6.58 6.24 -5.68
N ASN A 88 -5.60 6.15 -4.79
CA ASN A 88 -4.31 6.79 -4.99
C ASN A 88 -3.71 6.44 -6.36
N GLN A 89 -3.81 5.18 -6.79
CA GLN A 89 -3.30 4.74 -8.09
C GLN A 89 -4.00 5.43 -9.27
N ILE A 90 -5.26 5.82 -9.14
CA ILE A 90 -5.98 6.56 -10.19
C ILE A 90 -5.50 8.02 -10.25
N PHE A 91 -5.35 8.69 -9.13
CA PHE A 91 -4.79 10.04 -9.08
C PHE A 91 -3.34 10.07 -9.55
N LEU A 92 -2.56 9.08 -9.19
CA LEU A 92 -1.20 8.86 -9.68
C LEU A 92 -1.19 8.63 -11.19
N MET A 93 -2.05 7.76 -11.71
CA MET A 93 -2.21 7.50 -13.14
C MET A 93 -2.50 8.78 -13.91
N VAL A 94 -3.40 9.63 -13.42
CA VAL A 94 -3.87 10.77 -14.18
C VAL A 94 -2.85 11.92 -14.18
N TYR A 95 -2.29 12.31 -13.02
CA TYR A 95 -1.43 13.49 -12.96
C TYR A 95 -0.29 13.43 -11.93
N LEU A 96 -0.48 12.84 -10.73
CA LEU A 96 0.50 12.97 -9.65
C LEU A 96 1.83 12.23 -9.93
N SER A 97 1.80 11.04 -10.53
CA SER A 97 3.04 10.33 -10.88
C SER A 97 3.84 11.10 -11.94
N LYS A 98 3.15 11.74 -12.88
CA LYS A 98 3.75 12.60 -13.89
C LYS A 98 4.43 13.81 -13.24
N TRP A 99 3.74 14.49 -12.34
CA TRP A 99 4.31 15.63 -11.61
C TRP A 99 5.51 15.23 -10.75
N LEU A 100 5.39 14.12 -10.03
CA LEU A 100 6.48 13.61 -9.20
C LEU A 100 7.70 13.23 -10.05
N ARG A 101 7.49 12.50 -11.15
CA ARG A 101 8.59 12.01 -11.98
C ARG A 101 9.32 13.13 -12.73
N ARG A 102 8.63 14.19 -13.12
CA ARG A 102 9.21 15.39 -13.74
C ARG A 102 10.20 16.11 -12.82
N SER A 103 10.08 15.97 -11.51
CA SER A 103 11.06 16.54 -10.55
C SER A 103 12.43 15.84 -10.57
N ASN A 104 12.54 14.65 -11.16
CA ASN A 104 13.77 13.86 -11.38
C ASN A 104 14.65 13.64 -10.14
N VAL A 105 14.06 13.47 -8.99
CA VAL A 105 14.72 13.24 -7.69
C VAL A 105 14.85 11.76 -7.35
N THR A 106 15.62 11.45 -6.29
CA THR A 106 15.81 10.09 -5.78
C THR A 106 14.80 9.77 -4.66
N THR A 107 14.39 10.76 -3.86
CA THR A 107 13.50 10.58 -2.71
C THR A 107 12.46 11.69 -2.62
N GLY A 108 11.40 11.45 -1.84
CA GLY A 108 10.42 12.48 -1.53
C GLY A 108 10.96 13.62 -0.66
N ALA A 109 12.05 13.40 0.08
CA ALA A 109 12.72 14.45 0.84
C ALA A 109 13.56 15.34 -0.08
N GLU A 110 14.26 14.77 -1.04
CA GLU A 110 14.99 15.52 -2.06
C GLU A 110 14.05 16.42 -2.88
N TRP A 111 12.82 15.94 -3.15
CA TRP A 111 11.78 16.70 -3.83
C TRP A 111 11.47 18.06 -3.14
N ILE A 112 11.59 18.14 -1.82
CA ILE A 112 11.38 19.37 -1.06
C ILE A 112 12.29 20.50 -1.56
N GLY A 113 13.53 20.18 -1.91
CA GLY A 113 14.48 21.14 -2.47
C GLY A 113 14.05 21.72 -3.81
N THR A 114 13.45 20.92 -4.69
CA THR A 114 12.97 21.37 -6.01
C THR A 114 11.79 22.34 -5.89
N ARG A 115 10.99 22.22 -4.81
CA ARG A 115 9.79 23.03 -4.61
C ARG A 115 10.01 24.25 -3.72
N PHE A 116 10.85 24.14 -2.70
CA PHE A 116 11.03 25.18 -1.68
C PHE A 116 12.44 25.76 -1.63
N GLY A 117 13.39 25.21 -2.42
CA GLY A 117 14.78 25.64 -2.47
C GLY A 117 15.61 25.13 -1.30
N THR A 118 16.57 25.97 -0.82
CA THR A 118 17.58 25.59 0.18
C THR A 118 17.55 26.42 1.46
N GLY A 119 16.53 27.25 1.64
CA GLY A 119 16.32 28.07 2.83
C GLY A 119 16.04 27.26 4.10
N THR A 120 15.92 27.94 5.25
CA THR A 120 15.69 27.30 6.54
C THR A 120 14.43 26.45 6.55
N GLY A 121 13.31 26.98 6.04
CA GLY A 121 12.05 26.23 5.95
C GLY A 121 12.16 25.00 5.06
N ALA A 122 12.90 25.07 3.94
CA ALA A 122 13.16 23.92 3.08
C ALA A 122 14.00 22.84 3.79
N LYS A 123 15.00 23.23 4.59
CA LYS A 123 15.81 22.29 5.39
C LYS A 123 14.97 21.62 6.48
N LEU A 124 14.12 22.36 7.18
CA LEU A 124 13.21 21.82 8.19
C LEU A 124 12.18 20.87 7.55
N SER A 125 11.63 21.25 6.39
CA SER A 125 10.70 20.41 5.63
C SER A 125 11.36 19.13 5.11
N HIS A 126 12.57 19.19 4.62
CA HIS A 126 13.34 18.02 4.24
C HIS A 126 13.54 17.08 5.43
N MET A 127 13.95 17.60 6.58
CA MET A 127 14.18 16.82 7.79
C MET A 127 12.89 16.12 8.26
N ILE A 128 11.76 16.85 8.31
CA ILE A 128 10.50 16.23 8.78
C ILE A 128 9.99 15.16 7.82
N VAL A 129 10.22 15.29 6.50
CA VAL A 129 9.89 14.24 5.52
C VAL A 129 10.77 13.02 5.73
N VAL A 130 12.07 13.17 5.98
CA VAL A 130 12.97 12.05 6.28
C VAL A 130 12.53 11.31 7.53
N VAL A 131 12.28 12.04 8.63
CA VAL A 131 11.80 11.45 9.89
C VAL A 131 10.49 10.73 9.69
N PHE A 132 9.51 11.37 9.04
CA PHE A 132 8.22 10.79 8.73
C PHE A 132 8.36 9.51 7.89
N ALA A 133 9.16 9.54 6.82
CA ALA A 133 9.39 8.40 5.96
C ALA A 133 10.01 7.21 6.73
N LEU A 134 11.00 7.47 7.58
CA LEU A 134 11.64 6.44 8.39
C LEU A 134 10.68 5.85 9.42
N VAL A 135 9.89 6.68 10.12
CA VAL A 135 8.88 6.19 11.09
C VAL A 135 7.87 5.28 10.39
N VAL A 136 7.37 5.69 9.22
CA VAL A 136 6.41 4.91 8.43
C VAL A 136 7.04 3.61 7.92
N CYS A 137 8.26 3.66 7.38
CA CYS A 137 8.95 2.46 6.91
C CYS A 137 9.23 1.47 8.05
N LEU A 138 9.73 1.95 9.19
CA LEU A 138 9.96 1.12 10.38
C LEU A 138 8.66 0.48 10.88
N GLY A 139 7.57 1.24 10.90
CA GLY A 139 6.25 0.74 11.26
C GLY A 139 5.76 -0.37 10.32
N TYR A 140 5.86 -0.18 9.01
CA TYR A 140 5.49 -1.22 8.02
C TYR A 140 6.34 -2.48 8.12
N LEU A 141 7.65 -2.33 8.36
CA LEU A 141 8.55 -3.48 8.55
C LEU A 141 8.20 -4.24 9.84
N ALA A 142 7.93 -3.53 10.94
CA ALA A 142 7.50 -4.13 12.21
C ALA A 142 6.13 -4.82 12.09
N TYR A 143 5.17 -4.18 11.43
CA TYR A 143 3.86 -4.76 11.12
C TYR A 143 3.97 -6.06 10.33
N GLY A 144 4.76 -6.04 9.26
CA GLY A 144 5.00 -7.20 8.43
C GLY A 144 5.67 -8.35 9.20
N PHE A 145 6.67 -8.04 10.02
CA PHE A 145 7.36 -8.98 10.89
C PHE A 145 6.40 -9.77 11.79
N ILE A 146 5.51 -9.07 12.51
CA ILE A 146 4.54 -9.70 13.43
C ILE A 146 3.49 -10.48 12.65
N GLY A 147 2.95 -9.90 11.58
CA GLY A 147 1.89 -10.49 10.77
C GLY A 147 2.33 -11.81 10.11
N LEU A 148 3.52 -11.84 9.53
CA LEU A 148 4.08 -13.04 8.95
C LEU A 148 4.35 -14.13 10.00
N GLY A 149 4.91 -13.74 11.15
CA GLY A 149 5.20 -14.68 12.22
C GLY A 149 3.97 -15.43 12.70
N LYS A 150 2.88 -14.70 12.96
CA LYS A 150 1.58 -15.29 13.34
C LYS A 150 1.00 -16.18 12.24
N PHE A 151 1.11 -15.76 10.99
CA PHE A 151 0.61 -16.55 9.86
C PHE A 151 1.37 -17.87 9.70
N VAL A 152 2.70 -17.84 9.79
CA VAL A 152 3.54 -19.05 9.66
C VAL A 152 3.26 -20.03 10.78
N GLU A 153 3.08 -19.57 12.03
CA GLU A 153 2.77 -20.43 13.17
C GLU A 153 1.52 -21.28 12.97
N ILE A 154 0.50 -20.75 12.27
CA ILE A 154 -0.75 -21.49 11.99
C ILE A 154 -0.51 -22.73 11.13
N PHE A 155 0.44 -22.65 10.15
CA PHE A 155 0.72 -23.73 9.21
C PHE A 155 1.93 -24.58 9.60
N LEU A 156 2.81 -24.03 10.44
CA LEU A 156 3.98 -24.69 10.97
C LEU A 156 3.99 -24.54 12.51
N PRO A 157 3.16 -25.30 13.24
CA PRO A 157 3.13 -25.25 14.69
C PRO A 157 4.48 -25.56 15.32
N TRP A 158 4.76 -24.94 16.47
CA TRP A 158 6.06 -25.06 17.17
C TRP A 158 6.44 -26.52 17.45
N GLU A 159 5.48 -27.37 17.77
CA GLU A 159 5.68 -28.78 18.08
C GLU A 159 6.36 -29.56 16.93
N VAL A 160 6.16 -29.11 15.68
CA VAL A 160 6.76 -29.75 14.49
C VAL A 160 8.26 -29.49 14.40
N ILE A 161 8.70 -28.27 14.75
CA ILE A 161 10.10 -27.85 14.59
C ILE A 161 10.89 -27.85 15.89
N SER A 162 10.22 -27.86 17.05
CA SER A 162 10.86 -27.80 18.36
C SER A 162 11.93 -28.89 18.58
N ASN A 163 11.71 -30.09 17.99
CA ASN A 163 12.66 -31.19 18.07
C ASN A 163 13.98 -30.96 17.30
N TYR A 164 13.98 -30.01 16.36
CA TYR A 164 15.18 -29.69 15.56
C TYR A 164 15.92 -28.45 16.07
N ILE A 165 15.37 -27.78 17.10
CA ILE A 165 15.93 -26.54 17.65
C ILE A 165 16.50 -26.80 19.04
N PRO A 166 17.77 -26.40 19.31
CA PRO A 166 18.46 -26.77 20.57
C PRO A 166 18.04 -25.92 21.79
N PHE A 167 17.03 -25.06 21.65
CA PHE A 167 16.52 -24.21 22.72
C PHE A 167 14.98 -24.17 22.68
N GLN A 168 14.37 -23.88 23.83
CA GLN A 168 12.92 -23.72 23.93
C GLN A 168 12.51 -22.26 23.73
N VAL A 169 11.44 -22.04 22.96
CA VAL A 169 10.80 -20.74 22.78
C VAL A 169 9.46 -20.76 23.49
N SER A 170 9.21 -19.80 24.38
CA SER A 170 7.91 -19.67 25.03
C SER A 170 6.82 -19.41 23.99
N ALA A 171 5.62 -19.98 24.15
CA ALA A 171 4.55 -19.94 23.18
C ALA A 171 4.24 -18.51 22.65
N GLN A 172 4.26 -17.50 23.52
CA GLN A 172 4.05 -16.09 23.14
C GLN A 172 5.10 -15.52 22.18
N TYR A 173 6.30 -16.12 22.09
CA TYR A 173 7.40 -15.68 21.21
C TYR A 173 7.60 -16.56 19.97
N VAL A 174 6.81 -17.61 19.78
CA VAL A 174 6.89 -18.47 18.59
C VAL A 174 6.60 -17.67 17.30
N PRO A 175 5.57 -16.82 17.22
CA PRO A 175 5.39 -15.95 16.05
C PRO A 175 6.61 -15.06 15.78
N HIS A 176 7.22 -14.51 16.82
CA HIS A 176 8.41 -13.67 16.69
C HIS A 176 9.61 -14.43 16.15
N PHE A 177 9.79 -15.68 16.57
CA PHE A 177 10.85 -16.55 16.06
C PHE A 177 10.73 -16.77 14.55
N TYR A 178 9.54 -17.11 14.06
CA TYR A 178 9.28 -17.22 12.61
C TYR A 178 9.48 -15.88 11.90
N GLY A 179 8.96 -14.80 12.47
CA GLY A 179 9.15 -13.46 11.96
C GLY A 179 10.62 -13.09 11.77
N VAL A 180 11.50 -13.41 12.74
CA VAL A 180 12.95 -13.17 12.65
C VAL A 180 13.57 -13.95 11.48
N ILE A 181 13.27 -15.26 11.35
CA ILE A 181 13.84 -16.10 10.29
C ILE A 181 13.50 -15.56 8.91
N PHE A 182 12.21 -15.33 8.64
CA PHE A 182 11.76 -14.84 7.34
C PHE A 182 12.22 -13.41 7.06
N THR A 183 12.28 -12.56 8.08
CA THR A 183 12.80 -11.19 7.96
C THR A 183 14.29 -11.19 7.61
N LEU A 184 15.10 -11.99 8.26
CA LEU A 184 16.53 -12.13 7.94
C LEU A 184 16.72 -12.65 6.51
N PHE A 185 15.91 -13.61 6.09
CA PHE A 185 15.92 -14.09 4.71
C PHE A 185 15.51 -12.98 3.72
N ALA A 186 14.47 -12.20 4.02
CA ALA A 186 14.04 -11.09 3.19
C ALA A 186 15.14 -10.01 3.04
N VAL A 187 15.83 -9.67 4.12
CA VAL A 187 17.00 -8.78 4.09
C VAL A 187 18.09 -9.33 3.17
N PHE A 188 18.43 -10.60 3.36
CA PHE A 188 19.52 -11.21 2.60
C PHE A 188 19.32 -11.07 1.08
N TYR A 189 18.15 -11.47 0.55
CA TYR A 189 17.96 -11.39 -0.89
C TYR A 189 17.77 -9.95 -1.40
N SER A 190 17.12 -9.08 -0.62
CA SER A 190 16.85 -7.70 -1.04
C SER A 190 18.11 -6.86 -1.14
N LEU A 191 19.06 -7.08 -0.23
CA LEU A 191 20.37 -6.42 -0.25
C LEU A 191 21.22 -6.83 -1.46
N LEU A 192 21.05 -8.05 -1.99
CA LEU A 192 21.83 -8.53 -3.11
C LEU A 192 21.51 -7.83 -4.43
N GLY A 193 20.22 -7.68 -4.75
CA GLY A 193 19.77 -7.27 -6.07
C GLY A 193 19.34 -5.81 -6.21
N GLY A 194 19.25 -5.04 -5.10
CA GLY A 194 18.70 -3.69 -5.10
C GLY A 194 17.31 -3.62 -5.76
N MET A 195 16.92 -2.45 -6.28
CA MET A 195 15.61 -2.27 -6.93
C MET A 195 15.35 -3.27 -8.07
N SER A 196 16.34 -3.54 -8.90
CA SER A 196 16.19 -4.50 -10.01
C SER A 196 15.92 -5.92 -9.52
N GLY A 197 16.60 -6.35 -8.44
CA GLY A 197 16.38 -7.65 -7.81
C GLY A 197 14.98 -7.76 -7.20
N ILE A 198 14.53 -6.71 -6.52
CA ILE A 198 13.18 -6.63 -5.94
C ILE A 198 12.13 -6.76 -7.05
N VAL A 199 12.23 -5.99 -8.13
CA VAL A 199 11.24 -5.99 -9.22
C VAL A 199 11.14 -7.38 -9.87
N TRP A 200 12.24 -8.06 -10.15
CA TRP A 200 12.20 -9.39 -10.75
C TRP A 200 11.70 -10.48 -9.78
N ALA A 201 12.03 -10.37 -8.49
CA ALA A 201 11.44 -11.24 -7.47
C ALA A 201 9.92 -11.04 -7.41
N ASP A 202 9.46 -9.79 -7.43
CA ASP A 202 8.04 -9.42 -7.40
C ASP A 202 7.26 -9.97 -8.62
N VAL A 203 7.90 -10.08 -9.80
CA VAL A 203 7.30 -10.71 -10.99
C VAL A 203 6.98 -12.19 -10.73
N VAL A 204 7.93 -12.93 -10.18
CA VAL A 204 7.73 -14.35 -9.83
C VAL A 204 6.65 -14.48 -8.75
N GLN A 205 6.70 -13.63 -7.75
CA GLN A 205 5.75 -13.58 -6.65
C GLN A 205 4.32 -13.34 -7.14
N PHE A 206 4.14 -12.32 -7.98
CA PHE A 206 2.83 -11.99 -8.52
C PHE A 206 2.27 -13.11 -9.41
N ALA A 207 3.13 -13.79 -10.18
CA ALA A 207 2.72 -14.94 -10.98
C ALA A 207 2.20 -16.09 -10.09
N ILE A 208 2.91 -16.42 -9.01
CA ILE A 208 2.49 -17.43 -8.03
C ILE A 208 1.14 -17.03 -7.40
N MET A 209 1.01 -15.77 -6.96
CA MET A 209 -0.23 -15.25 -6.37
C MET A 209 -1.40 -15.29 -7.37
N THR A 210 -1.15 -15.01 -8.64
CA THR A 210 -2.17 -15.07 -9.70
C THR A 210 -2.70 -16.48 -9.86
N VAL A 211 -1.82 -17.49 -9.93
CA VAL A 211 -2.24 -18.90 -10.04
C VAL A 211 -3.04 -19.31 -8.81
N ALA A 212 -2.58 -18.97 -7.62
CA ALA A 212 -3.30 -19.24 -6.38
C ALA A 212 -4.69 -18.58 -6.36
N ALA A 213 -4.78 -17.31 -6.78
CA ALA A 213 -6.05 -16.58 -6.84
C ALA A 213 -7.04 -17.19 -7.83
N LEU A 214 -6.58 -17.63 -9.01
CA LEU A 214 -7.41 -18.31 -9.99
C LEU A 214 -7.99 -19.63 -9.46
N VAL A 215 -7.17 -20.42 -8.79
CA VAL A 215 -7.62 -21.71 -8.24
C VAL A 215 -8.60 -21.49 -7.08
N ILE A 216 -8.29 -20.59 -6.14
CA ILE A 216 -9.19 -20.28 -5.03
C ILE A 216 -10.50 -19.68 -5.54
N GLY A 217 -10.43 -18.78 -6.52
CA GLY A 217 -11.62 -18.26 -7.20
C GLY A 217 -12.47 -19.37 -7.82
N TYR A 218 -11.86 -20.31 -8.54
CA TYR A 218 -12.56 -21.45 -9.11
C TYR A 218 -13.22 -22.34 -8.03
N LEU A 219 -12.50 -22.66 -6.94
CA LEU A 219 -13.05 -23.45 -5.83
C LEU A 219 -14.22 -22.72 -5.16
N GLY A 220 -14.12 -21.41 -4.95
CA GLY A 220 -15.19 -20.58 -4.41
C GLY A 220 -16.42 -20.54 -5.34
N TRP A 221 -16.19 -20.34 -6.64
CA TRP A 221 -17.24 -20.37 -7.65
C TRP A 221 -17.98 -21.73 -7.69
N GLN A 222 -17.22 -22.82 -7.66
CA GLN A 222 -17.77 -24.17 -7.61
C GLN A 222 -18.59 -24.40 -6.32
N ALA A 223 -18.07 -23.95 -5.17
CA ALA A 223 -18.75 -24.08 -3.89
C ALA A 223 -20.11 -23.37 -3.90
N VAL A 224 -20.19 -22.14 -4.42
CA VAL A 224 -21.46 -21.41 -4.56
C VAL A 224 -22.45 -22.13 -5.49
N GLY A 225 -21.95 -22.72 -6.59
CA GLY A 225 -22.81 -23.44 -7.55
C GLY A 225 -23.34 -24.78 -7.07
N THR A 226 -22.64 -25.46 -6.17
CA THR A 226 -23.00 -26.82 -5.68
C THR A 226 -23.50 -26.82 -4.22
N GLY A 227 -23.19 -25.79 -3.45
CA GLY A 227 -23.54 -25.66 -2.05
C GLY A 227 -24.76 -24.78 -1.82
N ASN A 228 -25.17 -24.69 -0.55
CA ASN A 228 -26.22 -23.77 -0.12
C ASN A 228 -25.60 -22.50 0.46
N LEU A 229 -25.64 -21.41 -0.30
CA LEU A 229 -25.16 -20.11 0.16
C LEU A 229 -26.29 -19.40 0.93
N THR A 230 -26.16 -19.36 2.24
CA THR A 230 -27.11 -18.66 3.12
C THR A 230 -26.48 -17.37 3.63
N VAL A 231 -27.03 -16.22 3.21
CA VAL A 231 -26.57 -14.88 3.59
C VAL A 231 -27.76 -13.98 3.92
N PRO A 232 -27.59 -12.93 4.73
CA PRO A 232 -28.66 -11.99 5.05
C PRO A 232 -29.20 -11.25 3.82
N GLU A 233 -30.40 -10.75 3.92
CA GLU A 233 -30.96 -9.83 2.93
C GLU A 233 -30.02 -8.63 2.72
N HIS A 234 -29.93 -8.13 1.49
CA HIS A 234 -29.03 -7.04 1.09
C HIS A 234 -27.50 -7.32 1.19
N TRP A 235 -27.07 -8.54 1.54
CA TRP A 235 -25.65 -8.90 1.56
C TRP A 235 -25.00 -8.77 0.15
N MET A 236 -25.76 -9.11 -0.90
CA MET A 236 -25.34 -9.00 -2.32
C MET A 236 -25.44 -7.58 -2.89
N SER A 237 -25.98 -6.61 -2.13
CA SER A 237 -26.16 -5.24 -2.62
C SER A 237 -24.96 -4.35 -2.24
N PRO A 238 -24.33 -3.62 -3.20
CA PRO A 238 -23.28 -2.67 -2.90
C PRO A 238 -23.78 -1.34 -2.33
N PHE A 239 -25.07 -0.99 -2.52
CA PHE A 239 -25.60 0.36 -2.29
C PHE A 239 -26.78 0.44 -1.31
N SER A 240 -27.10 -0.56 -0.56
CA SER A 240 -28.26 -0.44 0.32
C SER A 240 -28.05 0.55 1.47
N GLY A 241 -29.11 1.28 1.81
CA GLY A 241 -29.13 2.48 2.65
C GLY A 241 -28.85 2.31 4.14
N GLY A 242 -28.38 1.18 4.61
CA GLY A 242 -27.93 0.94 5.98
C GLY A 242 -27.10 -0.32 6.07
N LEU A 243 -26.36 -0.48 7.17
CA LEU A 243 -25.76 -1.76 7.54
C LEU A 243 -26.80 -2.69 8.20
N GLU A 244 -28.01 -2.70 7.71
CA GLU A 244 -29.04 -3.62 8.21
C GLU A 244 -28.84 -5.03 7.64
N LEU A 245 -27.64 -5.58 7.89
CA LEU A 245 -27.36 -6.99 7.69
C LEU A 245 -27.73 -7.71 8.98
N ASN A 246 -28.89 -8.35 8.97
CA ASN A 246 -29.34 -9.14 10.11
C ASN A 246 -28.85 -10.59 10.02
N TRP A 247 -27.74 -10.88 10.68
CA TRP A 247 -27.14 -12.20 10.76
C TRP A 247 -27.76 -13.11 11.84
N SER A 248 -28.72 -12.62 12.65
CA SER A 248 -29.23 -13.34 13.81
C SER A 248 -29.88 -14.68 13.47
N SER A 249 -30.42 -14.84 12.25
CA SER A 249 -31.02 -16.08 11.75
C SER A 249 -30.05 -16.97 10.96
N VAL A 250 -28.84 -16.49 10.62
CA VAL A 250 -27.85 -17.20 9.77
C VAL A 250 -26.64 -17.58 10.61
N ILE A 251 -25.89 -16.59 11.10
CA ILE A 251 -24.72 -16.75 11.97
C ILE A 251 -24.80 -15.67 13.05
N PRO A 252 -25.41 -15.96 14.23
CA PRO A 252 -25.64 -14.93 15.26
C PRO A 252 -24.40 -14.23 15.77
N GLU A 253 -23.25 -14.90 15.75
CA GLU A 253 -21.96 -14.38 16.21
C GLU A 253 -21.47 -13.20 15.35
N VAL A 254 -21.79 -13.20 14.05
CA VAL A 254 -21.44 -12.11 13.14
C VAL A 254 -22.14 -10.81 13.52
N GLN A 255 -23.35 -10.91 14.10
CA GLN A 255 -24.08 -9.72 14.57
C GLN A 255 -23.33 -8.97 15.67
N SER A 256 -22.64 -9.69 16.54
CA SER A 256 -21.79 -9.10 17.59
C SER A 256 -20.56 -8.40 16.98
N LYS A 257 -19.97 -9.01 15.94
CA LYS A 257 -18.85 -8.43 15.19
C LYS A 257 -19.23 -7.09 14.54
N ILE A 258 -20.38 -7.03 13.84
CA ILE A 258 -20.89 -5.80 13.21
C ILE A 258 -21.06 -4.68 14.25
N LYS A 259 -21.59 -5.00 15.44
CA LYS A 259 -21.74 -4.01 16.53
C LYS A 259 -20.38 -3.51 17.03
N SER A 260 -19.39 -4.40 17.16
CA SER A 260 -18.06 -4.04 17.66
C SER A 260 -17.22 -3.26 16.66
N ASP A 261 -17.44 -3.41 15.35
CA ASP A 261 -16.68 -2.71 14.30
C ASP A 261 -17.00 -1.21 14.21
N GLY A 262 -18.10 -0.75 14.83
CA GLY A 262 -18.46 0.66 14.86
C GLY A 262 -18.91 1.27 13.53
N PHE A 263 -19.29 0.42 12.56
CA PHE A 263 -19.81 0.85 11.24
C PHE A 263 -21.33 1.09 11.23
N GLY A 264 -21.97 1.17 12.40
CA GLY A 264 -23.42 1.18 12.57
C GLY A 264 -24.16 2.33 11.86
N ILE A 265 -23.48 3.42 11.54
CA ILE A 265 -24.01 4.53 10.72
C ILE A 265 -23.31 4.50 9.37
N PHE A 266 -23.58 3.47 8.58
CA PHE A 266 -22.85 3.20 7.33
C PHE A 266 -22.86 4.34 6.32
N SER A 267 -23.95 5.08 6.18
CA SER A 267 -24.03 6.22 5.26
C SER A 267 -23.07 7.35 5.64
N ILE A 268 -22.95 7.66 6.94
CA ILE A 268 -21.99 8.65 7.44
C ILE A 268 -20.57 8.10 7.34
N PHE A 269 -20.38 6.84 7.74
CA PHE A 269 -19.10 6.15 7.63
C PHE A 269 -18.60 6.11 6.18
N LEU A 270 -19.44 5.72 5.22
CA LEU A 270 -19.13 5.72 3.80
C LEU A 270 -18.76 7.12 3.31
N SER A 271 -19.54 8.15 3.66
CA SER A 271 -19.26 9.54 3.28
C SER A 271 -17.90 9.99 3.83
N MET A 272 -17.57 9.64 5.05
CA MET A 272 -16.26 9.94 5.67
C MET A 272 -15.12 9.16 4.99
N MET A 273 -15.32 7.90 4.62
CA MET A 273 -14.34 7.12 3.87
C MET A 273 -14.06 7.75 2.50
N LEU A 274 -15.10 8.15 1.77
CA LEU A 274 -14.95 8.82 0.48
C LEU A 274 -14.22 10.15 0.62
N PHE A 275 -14.61 10.98 1.56
CA PHE A 275 -13.97 12.25 1.86
C PHE A 275 -12.48 12.08 2.16
N LYS A 276 -12.15 11.19 3.11
CA LYS A 276 -10.77 10.87 3.45
C LYS A 276 -10.00 10.28 2.27
N GLY A 277 -10.57 9.29 1.59
CA GLY A 277 -9.92 8.59 0.47
C GLY A 277 -9.58 9.53 -0.68
N ILE A 278 -10.45 10.46 -1.03
CA ILE A 278 -10.21 11.48 -2.06
C ILE A 278 -9.09 12.42 -1.62
N LEU A 279 -9.14 12.97 -0.40
CA LEU A 279 -8.13 13.91 0.09
C LEU A 279 -6.74 13.27 0.21
N VAL A 280 -6.65 12.05 0.72
CA VAL A 280 -5.39 11.30 0.78
C VAL A 280 -4.83 11.04 -0.62
N SER A 281 -5.70 10.73 -1.59
CA SER A 281 -5.28 10.49 -2.97
C SER A 281 -4.78 11.77 -3.65
N ILE A 282 -5.39 12.93 -3.39
CA ILE A 282 -4.92 14.24 -3.88
C ILE A 282 -3.57 14.63 -3.26
N ALA A 283 -3.29 14.21 -2.02
CA ALA A 283 -2.02 14.48 -1.35
C ALA A 283 -0.81 13.81 -2.04
N GLY A 284 -1.06 12.74 -2.79
CA GLY A 284 -0.04 12.00 -3.53
C GLY A 284 0.51 10.80 -2.77
N PRO A 285 1.53 10.12 -3.31
CA PRO A 285 2.07 8.90 -2.72
C PRO A 285 2.81 9.21 -1.42
N ALA A 286 2.61 8.36 -0.41
CA ALA A 286 3.43 8.42 0.80
C ALA A 286 4.90 8.11 0.47
N PRO A 287 5.86 8.63 1.25
CA PRO A 287 7.29 8.44 1.03
C PRO A 287 7.73 7.03 1.43
N THR A 288 7.18 6.02 0.75
CA THR A 288 7.44 4.59 0.93
C THR A 288 7.81 3.93 -0.39
N TYR A 289 7.69 2.60 -0.49
CA TYR A 289 8.03 1.84 -1.70
C TYR A 289 7.25 2.28 -2.96
N ASP A 290 6.01 2.74 -2.82
CA ASP A 290 5.18 3.21 -3.95
C ASP A 290 5.82 4.43 -4.62
N MET A 291 6.19 5.45 -3.83
CA MET A 291 6.91 6.62 -4.33
C MET A 291 8.24 6.23 -4.97
N GLN A 292 8.98 5.31 -4.36
CA GLN A 292 10.28 4.86 -4.86
C GLN A 292 10.16 4.20 -6.24
N LYS A 293 9.11 3.38 -6.45
CA LYS A 293 8.85 2.75 -7.74
C LYS A 293 8.44 3.75 -8.83
N ILE A 294 7.67 4.79 -8.48
CA ILE A 294 7.34 5.88 -9.40
C ILE A 294 8.62 6.61 -9.85
N LEU A 295 9.50 6.94 -8.90
CA LEU A 295 10.78 7.60 -9.19
C LEU A 295 11.74 6.74 -10.02
N SER A 296 11.57 5.42 -9.99
CA SER A 296 12.35 4.45 -10.77
C SER A 296 11.94 4.35 -12.24
N THR A 297 10.81 4.94 -12.64
CA THR A 297 10.33 4.92 -14.03
C THR A 297 11.24 5.76 -14.93
N LYS A 298 11.26 5.45 -16.24
CA LYS A 298 12.12 6.12 -17.21
C LYS A 298 11.74 7.60 -17.41
N ASN A 299 10.45 7.88 -17.54
CA ASN A 299 9.91 9.22 -17.76
C ASN A 299 8.51 9.39 -17.19
N ALA A 300 7.93 10.58 -17.35
CA ALA A 300 6.61 10.93 -16.80
C ALA A 300 5.47 10.11 -17.39
N ILE A 301 5.52 9.78 -18.67
CA ILE A 301 4.52 8.94 -19.35
C ILE A 301 4.55 7.53 -18.75
N GLU A 302 5.74 6.95 -18.58
CA GLU A 302 5.87 5.63 -17.98
C GLU A 302 5.41 5.61 -16.52
N ALA A 303 5.65 6.65 -15.74
CA ALA A 303 5.15 6.78 -14.38
C ALA A 303 3.60 6.73 -14.32
N SER A 304 2.95 7.46 -15.23
CA SER A 304 1.50 7.47 -15.38
C SER A 304 0.95 6.09 -15.77
N LYS A 305 1.56 5.44 -16.79
CA LYS A 305 1.17 4.09 -17.24
C LYS A 305 1.38 3.05 -16.15
N MET A 306 2.48 3.11 -15.42
CA MET A 306 2.79 2.21 -14.31
C MET A 306 1.67 2.25 -13.25
N SER A 307 1.30 3.45 -12.81
CA SER A 307 0.27 3.62 -11.78
C SER A 307 -1.10 3.10 -12.22
N GLY A 308 -1.51 3.37 -13.47
CA GLY A 308 -2.76 2.81 -14.04
C GLY A 308 -2.73 1.29 -14.14
N PHE A 309 -1.62 0.72 -14.53
CA PHE A 309 -1.45 -0.72 -14.69
C PHE A 309 -1.57 -1.48 -13.37
N VAL A 310 -1.13 -0.89 -12.25
CA VAL A 310 -1.30 -1.47 -10.91
C VAL A 310 -2.76 -1.81 -10.64
N SER A 311 -3.68 -0.87 -10.87
CA SER A 311 -5.12 -1.12 -10.65
C SER A 311 -5.68 -2.23 -11.52
N VAL A 312 -5.27 -2.27 -12.79
CA VAL A 312 -5.76 -3.25 -13.78
C VAL A 312 -5.36 -4.68 -13.41
N ILE A 313 -4.14 -4.90 -12.90
CA ILE A 313 -3.66 -6.25 -12.58
C ILE A 313 -3.96 -6.67 -11.14
N LEU A 314 -3.85 -5.75 -10.18
CA LEU A 314 -4.02 -6.06 -8.76
C LEU A 314 -5.48 -6.36 -8.41
N MET A 315 -6.40 -5.47 -8.80
CA MET A 315 -7.77 -5.51 -8.29
C MET A 315 -8.51 -6.78 -8.67
N PRO A 316 -8.53 -7.23 -9.94
CA PRO A 316 -9.26 -8.45 -10.30
C PRO A 316 -8.67 -9.70 -9.61
N ILE A 317 -7.35 -9.83 -9.59
CA ILE A 317 -6.67 -11.01 -9.05
C ILE A 317 -6.86 -11.08 -7.53
N ARG A 318 -6.66 -9.96 -6.84
CA ARG A 318 -6.84 -9.90 -5.38
C ARG A 318 -8.28 -10.20 -4.97
N TYR A 319 -9.27 -9.61 -5.66
CA TYR A 319 -10.68 -9.82 -5.31
C TYR A 319 -11.24 -11.17 -5.77
N LEU A 320 -10.64 -11.80 -6.78
CA LEU A 320 -10.93 -13.20 -7.11
C LEU A 320 -10.55 -14.13 -5.95
N MET A 321 -9.40 -13.91 -5.32
CA MET A 321 -8.97 -14.66 -4.13
C MET A 321 -9.84 -14.34 -2.91
N ILE A 322 -10.10 -13.07 -2.63
CA ILE A 322 -10.90 -12.63 -1.48
C ILE A 322 -12.31 -13.19 -1.57
N ALA A 323 -12.99 -13.02 -2.70
CA ALA A 323 -14.34 -13.54 -2.93
C ALA A 323 -14.36 -15.07 -2.89
N GLY A 324 -13.33 -15.74 -3.44
CA GLY A 324 -13.20 -17.18 -3.39
C GLY A 324 -13.13 -17.72 -1.96
N PHE A 325 -12.29 -17.15 -1.10
CA PHE A 325 -12.20 -17.56 0.30
C PHE A 325 -13.46 -17.21 1.08
N ALA A 326 -14.06 -16.03 0.86
CA ALA A 326 -15.31 -15.66 1.51
C ALA A 326 -16.44 -16.62 1.10
N ALA A 327 -16.53 -17.00 -0.17
CA ALA A 327 -17.50 -17.97 -0.67
C ALA A 327 -17.34 -19.37 -0.03
N LEU A 328 -16.10 -19.88 0.01
CA LEU A 328 -15.79 -21.15 0.68
C LEU A 328 -16.18 -21.11 2.16
N ALA A 329 -15.85 -20.04 2.85
CA ALA A 329 -16.17 -19.87 4.26
C ALA A 329 -17.68 -19.78 4.54
N LEU A 330 -18.43 -19.09 3.68
CA LEU A 330 -19.90 -18.97 3.81
C LEU A 330 -20.61 -20.29 3.54
N VAL A 331 -20.24 -20.99 2.45
CA VAL A 331 -20.90 -22.24 2.06
C VAL A 331 -20.59 -23.38 3.05
N TYR A 332 -19.40 -23.38 3.61
CA TYR A 332 -18.94 -24.45 4.50
C TYR A 332 -18.61 -23.95 5.91
N TYR A 333 -19.37 -22.99 6.41
CA TYR A 333 -19.12 -22.35 7.72
C TYR A 333 -18.94 -23.34 8.86
N GLU A 334 -19.75 -24.39 8.92
CA GLU A 334 -19.68 -25.42 9.96
C GLU A 334 -18.37 -26.25 9.95
N LYS A 335 -17.61 -26.19 8.84
CA LYS A 335 -16.34 -26.93 8.68
C LYS A 335 -15.10 -26.11 9.04
N ILE A 336 -15.26 -24.80 9.25
CA ILE A 336 -14.16 -23.91 9.60
C ILE A 336 -14.09 -23.69 11.11
N ASP A 337 -12.86 -23.76 11.64
CA ASP A 337 -12.60 -23.47 13.04
C ASP A 337 -12.17 -22.00 13.19
N LEU A 338 -13.01 -21.24 13.88
CA LEU A 338 -12.79 -19.82 14.16
C LEU A 338 -12.46 -19.56 15.63
N LEU A 339 -12.19 -20.61 16.42
CA LEU A 339 -11.83 -20.45 17.81
C LEU A 339 -10.32 -20.24 17.97
N THR A 340 -9.96 -19.23 18.73
CA THR A 340 -8.57 -19.02 19.18
C THR A 340 -8.20 -20.10 20.21
N ALA A 341 -6.91 -20.24 20.49
CA ALA A 341 -6.42 -21.14 21.54
C ALA A 341 -7.02 -20.84 22.94
N SER A 342 -7.50 -19.61 23.16
CA SER A 342 -8.22 -19.19 24.38
C SER A 342 -9.73 -19.47 24.35
N GLY A 343 -10.25 -20.07 23.28
CA GLY A 343 -11.68 -20.37 23.10
C GLY A 343 -12.54 -19.18 22.67
N ASN A 344 -11.95 -18.05 22.32
CA ASN A 344 -12.67 -16.89 21.81
C ASN A 344 -12.86 -16.99 20.29
N LEU A 345 -14.00 -16.54 19.79
CA LEU A 345 -14.28 -16.46 18.36
C LEU A 345 -13.48 -15.31 17.72
N ASP A 346 -12.74 -15.60 16.65
CA ASP A 346 -11.99 -14.64 15.87
C ASP A 346 -12.22 -14.82 14.37
N PHE A 347 -12.90 -13.87 13.75
CA PHE A 347 -13.19 -13.89 12.31
C PHE A 347 -11.94 -13.66 11.44
N GLU A 348 -10.82 -13.21 11.98
CA GLU A 348 -9.55 -13.14 11.23
C GLU A 348 -9.01 -14.56 10.92
N LEU A 349 -9.48 -15.58 11.62
CA LEU A 349 -9.17 -16.98 11.34
C LEU A 349 -9.90 -17.56 10.11
N ILE A 350 -10.84 -16.85 9.49
CA ILE A 350 -11.55 -17.30 8.28
C ILE A 350 -10.56 -17.71 7.19
N LEU A 351 -9.63 -16.83 6.83
CA LEU A 351 -8.66 -17.12 5.77
C LEU A 351 -7.77 -18.32 6.11
N PRO A 352 -7.04 -18.36 7.24
CA PRO A 352 -6.19 -19.51 7.55
C PRO A 352 -6.98 -20.80 7.74
N SER A 353 -8.17 -20.78 8.31
CA SER A 353 -9.03 -21.97 8.46
C SER A 353 -9.55 -22.47 7.13
N ALA A 354 -9.97 -21.56 6.23
CA ALA A 354 -10.37 -21.94 4.87
C ALA A 354 -9.21 -22.54 4.08
N ILE A 355 -8.02 -21.99 4.19
CA ILE A 355 -6.80 -22.56 3.57
C ILE A 355 -6.58 -23.99 4.09
N LYS A 356 -6.61 -24.18 5.39
CA LYS A 356 -6.39 -25.48 6.05
C LYS A 356 -7.40 -26.55 5.63
N THR A 357 -8.65 -26.15 5.43
CA THR A 357 -9.77 -27.06 5.20
C THR A 357 -9.99 -27.41 3.73
N PHE A 358 -9.81 -26.44 2.83
CA PHE A 358 -10.25 -26.58 1.43
C PHE A 358 -9.13 -26.61 0.42
N VAL A 359 -7.90 -26.20 0.78
CA VAL A 359 -6.80 -26.15 -0.18
C VAL A 359 -6.07 -27.50 -0.23
N PRO A 360 -6.06 -28.19 -1.39
CA PRO A 360 -5.39 -29.48 -1.51
C PRO A 360 -3.86 -29.36 -1.46
N VAL A 361 -3.21 -30.49 -1.15
CA VAL A 361 -1.74 -30.64 -1.17
C VAL A 361 -1.16 -30.19 -2.51
N GLY A 362 -0.02 -29.54 -2.50
CA GLY A 362 0.64 -28.92 -3.67
C GLY A 362 0.12 -27.51 -3.93
N LEU A 363 -1.19 -27.31 -3.96
CA LEU A 363 -1.77 -25.97 -4.03
C LEU A 363 -1.59 -25.23 -2.70
N LEU A 364 -1.61 -25.93 -1.57
CA LEU A 364 -1.31 -25.37 -0.25
C LEU A 364 0.10 -24.78 -0.24
N GLY A 365 1.12 -25.52 -0.69
CA GLY A 365 2.49 -25.02 -0.80
C GLY A 365 2.61 -23.80 -1.73
N LEU A 366 1.91 -23.82 -2.86
CA LEU A 366 1.90 -22.70 -3.81
C LEU A 366 1.26 -21.44 -3.20
N LEU A 367 0.12 -21.59 -2.52
CA LEU A 367 -0.58 -20.48 -1.86
C LEU A 367 0.25 -19.89 -0.73
N LEU A 368 0.84 -20.75 0.11
CA LEU A 368 1.72 -20.31 1.21
C LEU A 368 2.99 -19.63 0.67
N ALA A 369 3.61 -20.18 -0.39
CA ALA A 369 4.72 -19.53 -1.07
C ALA A 369 4.30 -18.14 -1.60
N GLY A 370 3.11 -18.01 -2.19
CA GLY A 370 2.56 -16.75 -2.66
C GLY A 370 2.33 -15.74 -1.54
N LEU A 371 1.76 -16.15 -0.40
CA LEU A 371 1.52 -15.26 0.75
C LEU A 371 2.83 -14.84 1.43
N ILE A 372 3.80 -15.76 1.60
CA ILE A 372 5.16 -15.42 2.04
C ILE A 372 5.80 -14.44 1.06
N ALA A 373 5.64 -14.70 -0.24
CA ALA A 373 6.13 -13.83 -1.29
C ALA A 373 5.56 -12.41 -1.20
N ALA A 374 4.26 -12.28 -0.97
CA ALA A 374 3.60 -10.99 -0.79
C ALA A 374 4.20 -10.19 0.39
N PHE A 375 4.45 -10.84 1.52
CA PHE A 375 5.19 -10.22 2.63
C PHE A 375 6.57 -9.76 2.19
N MET A 376 7.33 -10.65 1.53
CA MET A 376 8.72 -10.36 1.14
C MET A 376 8.82 -9.21 0.14
N SER A 377 7.85 -9.06 -0.77
CA SER A 377 7.76 -7.95 -1.71
C SER A 377 7.57 -6.61 -0.99
N THR A 378 6.56 -6.52 -0.11
CA THR A 378 6.29 -5.31 0.68
C THR A 378 7.47 -4.96 1.57
N PHE A 379 8.07 -5.96 2.21
CA PHE A 379 9.22 -5.81 3.09
C PHE A 379 10.44 -5.27 2.33
N ALA A 380 10.83 -5.91 1.22
CA ALA A 380 11.99 -5.52 0.44
C ALA A 380 11.84 -4.13 -0.19
N GLY A 381 10.65 -3.80 -0.70
CA GLY A 381 10.34 -2.48 -1.25
C GLY A 381 10.41 -1.38 -0.18
N THR A 382 9.86 -1.63 1.01
CA THR A 382 9.89 -0.70 2.15
C THR A 382 11.31 -0.52 2.67
N LEU A 383 12.10 -1.59 2.75
CA LEU A 383 13.51 -1.54 3.14
C LEU A 383 14.33 -0.70 2.15
N ASN A 384 14.13 -0.90 0.85
CA ASN A 384 14.81 -0.10 -0.19
C ASN A 384 14.44 1.39 -0.07
N ALA A 385 13.18 1.73 0.22
CA ALA A 385 12.77 3.10 0.46
C ALA A 385 13.46 3.69 1.70
N ALA A 386 13.50 2.98 2.82
CA ALA A 386 14.21 3.43 4.02
C ALA A 386 15.71 3.64 3.77
N GLN A 387 16.36 2.74 3.03
CA GLN A 387 17.75 2.88 2.60
C GLN A 387 17.96 4.14 1.76
N ALA A 388 17.04 4.44 0.83
CA ALA A 388 17.12 5.65 0.01
C ALA A 388 17.12 6.91 0.87
N TYR A 389 16.24 7.03 1.87
CA TYR A 389 16.20 8.18 2.79
C TYR A 389 17.47 8.28 3.64
N ILE A 390 17.98 7.19 4.19
CA ILE A 390 19.17 7.23 5.03
C ILE A 390 20.43 7.51 4.19
N VAL A 391 20.60 6.81 3.07
CA VAL A 391 21.81 6.93 2.25
C VAL A 391 21.84 8.24 1.48
N ASN A 392 20.73 8.61 0.80
CA ASN A 392 20.68 9.82 0.00
C ASN A 392 20.53 11.09 0.86
N ASP A 393 19.58 11.10 1.79
CA ASP A 393 19.17 12.33 2.47
C ASP A 393 19.90 12.58 3.79
N ILE A 394 20.52 11.56 4.41
CA ILE A 394 21.33 11.72 5.60
C ILE A 394 22.81 11.55 5.29
N TYR A 395 23.24 10.37 4.77
CA TYR A 395 24.65 10.07 4.62
C TYR A 395 25.34 10.93 3.56
N LEU A 396 24.82 10.95 2.33
CA LEU A 396 25.42 11.71 1.23
C LEU A 396 25.22 13.22 1.41
N LYS A 397 24.14 13.66 2.02
CA LYS A 397 23.87 15.10 2.16
C LYS A 397 24.60 15.74 3.34
N HIS A 398 24.78 15.02 4.45
CA HIS A 398 25.27 15.61 5.71
C HIS A 398 26.56 14.98 6.23
N ILE A 399 26.87 13.70 5.93
CA ILE A 399 28.02 12.99 6.51
C ILE A 399 29.17 12.89 5.51
N LYS A 400 28.90 12.42 4.29
CA LYS A 400 29.95 12.19 3.29
C LYS A 400 29.47 12.47 1.87
N PRO A 401 29.39 13.76 1.44
CA PRO A 401 28.90 14.14 0.11
C PRO A 401 29.70 13.52 -1.04
N GLU A 402 31.01 13.33 -0.86
CA GLU A 402 31.91 12.79 -1.88
C GLU A 402 32.19 11.28 -1.72
N ALA A 403 31.21 10.53 -1.19
CA ALA A 403 31.36 9.09 -1.03
C ALA A 403 31.49 8.38 -2.38
N ASN A 404 32.49 7.51 -2.51
CA ASN A 404 32.67 6.69 -3.71
C ASN A 404 31.68 5.51 -3.75
N ALA A 405 31.56 4.86 -4.90
CA ALA A 405 30.58 3.77 -5.11
C ALA A 405 30.70 2.63 -4.08
N LYS A 406 31.93 2.27 -3.63
CA LYS A 406 32.17 1.24 -2.61
C LYS A 406 31.61 1.67 -1.25
N GLN A 407 31.79 2.94 -0.88
CA GLN A 407 31.31 3.49 0.39
C GLN A 407 29.77 3.57 0.39
N ILE A 408 29.16 4.01 -0.72
CA ILE A 408 27.70 4.04 -0.90
C ILE A 408 27.11 2.62 -0.77
N ARG A 409 27.72 1.66 -1.45
CA ARG A 409 27.31 0.25 -1.36
C ARG A 409 27.38 -0.28 0.09
N ASN A 410 28.50 -0.06 0.76
CA ASN A 410 28.68 -0.52 2.14
C ASN A 410 27.66 0.16 3.09
N MET A 411 27.36 1.44 2.85
CA MET A 411 26.35 2.17 3.61
C MET A 411 24.95 1.63 3.35
N ASN A 412 24.61 1.27 2.11
CA ASN A 412 23.34 0.61 1.81
C ASN A 412 23.19 -0.71 2.59
N TYR A 413 24.22 -1.56 2.63
CA TYR A 413 24.18 -2.80 3.40
C TYR A 413 24.05 -2.57 4.91
N ALA A 414 24.87 -1.67 5.46
CA ALA A 414 24.81 -1.33 6.88
C ALA A 414 23.44 -0.76 7.28
N THR A 415 22.92 0.16 6.49
CA THR A 415 21.60 0.77 6.69
C THR A 415 20.50 -0.28 6.65
N GLY A 416 20.53 -1.18 5.67
CA GLY A 416 19.53 -2.24 5.57
C GLY A 416 19.50 -3.11 6.82
N ILE A 417 20.65 -3.52 7.33
CA ILE A 417 20.76 -4.32 8.56
C ILE A 417 20.26 -3.53 9.78
N ILE A 418 20.67 -2.28 9.93
CA ILE A 418 20.29 -1.44 11.07
C ILE A 418 18.79 -1.19 11.09
N VAL A 419 18.20 -0.83 9.96
CA VAL A 419 16.75 -0.57 9.84
C VAL A 419 15.94 -1.81 10.23
N VAL A 420 16.38 -2.98 9.79
CA VAL A 420 15.68 -4.23 10.11
C VAL A 420 15.83 -4.61 11.58
N LEU A 421 17.01 -4.46 12.16
CA LEU A 421 17.21 -4.71 13.59
C LEU A 421 16.31 -3.79 14.44
N ILE A 422 16.22 -2.52 14.10
CA ILE A 422 15.30 -1.57 14.77
C ILE A 422 13.85 -2.03 14.60
N SER A 423 13.46 -2.45 13.39
CA SER A 423 12.09 -2.90 13.11
C SER A 423 11.72 -4.18 13.87
N ILE A 424 12.65 -5.13 14.02
CA ILE A 424 12.46 -6.32 14.85
C ILE A 424 12.27 -5.92 16.31
N ILE A 425 13.13 -5.03 16.84
CA ILE A 425 13.00 -4.54 18.22
C ILE A 425 11.65 -3.88 18.44
N LEU A 426 11.21 -2.99 17.52
CA LEU A 426 9.90 -2.38 17.61
C LEU A 426 8.77 -3.41 17.56
N GLY A 427 8.90 -4.43 16.71
CA GLY A 427 7.94 -5.52 16.62
C GLY A 427 7.85 -6.38 17.89
N LEU A 428 8.97 -6.62 18.58
CA LEU A 428 8.99 -7.36 19.85
C LEU A 428 8.24 -6.64 20.98
N PHE A 429 8.22 -5.30 20.96
CA PHE A 429 7.48 -4.51 21.96
C PHE A 429 6.03 -4.21 21.56
N ALA A 430 5.62 -4.51 20.34
CA ALA A 430 4.25 -4.27 19.88
C ALA A 430 3.29 -5.31 20.48
N LYS A 431 2.20 -4.85 21.09
CA LYS A 431 1.20 -5.74 21.71
C LYS A 431 0.46 -6.60 20.68
N ASN A 432 0.15 -6.03 19.53
CA ASN A 432 -0.53 -6.71 18.43
C ASN A 432 -0.33 -5.97 17.10
N VAL A 433 -0.71 -6.62 15.99
CA VAL A 433 -0.61 -6.07 14.62
C VAL A 433 -1.45 -4.80 14.47
N ASN A 434 -2.67 -4.78 15.03
CA ASN A 434 -3.57 -3.64 14.92
C ASN A 434 -3.03 -2.38 15.60
N SER A 435 -2.35 -2.50 16.74
CA SER A 435 -1.79 -1.33 17.42
C SER A 435 -0.69 -0.63 16.59
N VAL A 436 0.15 -1.40 15.90
CA VAL A 436 1.16 -0.85 14.98
C VAL A 436 0.49 -0.19 13.78
N LEU A 437 -0.52 -0.86 13.22
CA LEU A 437 -1.28 -0.36 12.09
C LEU A 437 -1.97 0.97 12.42
N ASN A 438 -2.62 1.07 13.56
CA ASN A 438 -3.31 2.28 14.01
C ASN A 438 -2.36 3.46 14.16
N ILE A 439 -1.17 3.24 14.72
CA ILE A 439 -0.14 4.28 14.80
C ILE A 439 0.28 4.74 13.40
N ILE A 440 0.55 3.81 12.47
CA ILE A 440 0.92 4.15 11.09
C ILE A 440 -0.19 4.95 10.42
N VAL A 441 -1.44 4.50 10.57
CA VAL A 441 -2.62 5.14 9.97
C VAL A 441 -2.82 6.55 10.51
N SER A 442 -2.77 6.73 11.83
CA SER A 442 -2.94 8.04 12.48
C SER A 442 -1.83 9.00 12.07
N VAL A 443 -0.57 8.55 12.06
CA VAL A 443 0.58 9.35 11.62
C VAL A 443 0.46 9.72 10.13
N LEU A 444 0.15 8.76 9.26
CA LEU A 444 -0.02 9.01 7.83
C LEU A 444 -1.11 10.04 7.54
N TYR A 445 -2.25 9.91 8.18
CA TYR A 445 -3.40 10.73 7.83
C TYR A 445 -3.44 12.07 8.55
N GLY A 446 -2.94 12.12 9.79
CA GLY A 446 -2.90 13.37 10.56
C GLY A 446 -1.88 14.35 10.01
N SER A 447 -0.65 13.90 9.78
CA SER A 447 0.44 14.80 9.39
C SER A 447 0.56 15.02 7.88
N TYR A 448 0.23 13.99 7.09
CA TYR A 448 0.60 13.97 5.69
C TYR A 448 -0.35 14.74 4.77
N VAL A 449 -1.67 14.63 4.99
CA VAL A 449 -2.68 15.03 3.99
C VAL A 449 -2.69 16.53 3.73
N GLY A 450 -2.84 17.36 4.77
CA GLY A 450 -2.99 18.81 4.62
C GLY A 450 -1.79 19.46 3.90
N ALA A 451 -0.60 19.27 4.44
CA ALA A 451 0.62 19.84 3.90
C ALA A 451 0.93 19.32 2.48
N ASN A 452 0.67 18.03 2.21
CA ASN A 452 0.96 17.43 0.91
C ASN A 452 -0.05 17.81 -0.18
N ILE A 453 -1.29 18.14 0.15
CA ILE A 453 -2.21 18.77 -0.80
C ILE A 453 -1.71 20.16 -1.18
N LEU A 454 -1.39 20.99 -0.19
CA LEU A 454 -0.99 22.39 -0.42
C LEU A 454 0.30 22.51 -1.22
N LYS A 455 1.29 21.63 -1.01
CA LYS A 455 2.57 21.69 -1.74
C LYS A 455 2.45 21.58 -3.26
N TRP A 456 1.44 20.83 -3.73
CA TRP A 456 1.19 20.65 -5.15
C TRP A 456 0.36 21.78 -5.76
N HIS A 457 -0.63 22.28 -5.00
CA HIS A 457 -1.73 23.06 -5.58
C HIS A 457 -1.70 24.55 -5.25
N TRP A 458 -0.82 25.02 -4.33
CA TRP A 458 -0.80 26.40 -3.91
C TRP A 458 0.61 27.02 -3.98
N TRP A 459 0.80 27.99 -4.90
CA TRP A 459 2.10 28.62 -5.17
C TRP A 459 2.71 29.31 -3.94
N ARG A 460 1.88 29.98 -3.12
CA ARG A 460 2.35 30.74 -1.95
C ARG A 460 2.87 29.85 -0.82
N PHE A 461 2.44 28.58 -0.81
CA PHE A 461 2.87 27.61 0.17
C PHE A 461 4.39 27.42 0.15
N ASN A 462 5.04 27.57 1.32
CA ASN A 462 6.50 27.57 1.48
C ASN A 462 6.96 26.44 2.42
N GLY A 463 8.29 26.36 2.64
CA GLY A 463 8.88 25.32 3.46
C GLY A 463 8.43 25.38 4.93
N GLU A 464 8.28 26.57 5.51
CA GLU A 464 7.80 26.75 6.87
C GLU A 464 6.36 26.25 7.02
N GLY A 465 5.49 26.57 6.06
CA GLY A 465 4.12 26.05 6.03
C GLY A 465 4.06 24.54 5.95
N PHE A 466 4.91 23.95 5.14
CA PHE A 466 5.00 22.49 5.04
C PHE A 466 5.48 21.85 6.34
N PHE A 467 6.56 22.38 6.93
CA PHE A 467 7.10 21.88 8.21
C PHE A 467 6.08 21.95 9.33
N TRP A 468 5.50 23.13 9.57
CA TRP A 468 4.53 23.32 10.64
C TRP A 468 3.25 22.52 10.44
N GLY A 469 2.77 22.40 9.19
CA GLY A 469 1.61 21.57 8.89
C GLY A 469 1.83 20.10 9.19
N MET A 470 2.99 19.55 8.80
CA MET A 470 3.34 18.17 9.14
C MET A 470 3.57 17.98 10.65
N LEU A 471 4.26 18.91 11.31
CA LEU A 471 4.56 18.79 12.73
C LEU A 471 3.29 18.86 13.59
N THR A 472 2.43 19.85 13.37
CA THR A 472 1.16 19.98 14.11
C THR A 472 0.24 18.79 13.86
N GLY A 473 0.20 18.28 12.64
CA GLY A 473 -0.54 17.07 12.30
C GLY A 473 0.00 15.82 12.99
N LEU A 474 1.34 15.65 13.08
CA LEU A 474 1.98 14.56 13.84
C LEU A 474 1.64 14.62 15.33
N VAL A 475 1.75 15.81 15.93
CA VAL A 475 1.41 16.03 17.34
C VAL A 475 -0.07 15.71 17.58
N ALA A 476 -0.96 16.21 16.72
CA ALA A 476 -2.38 15.91 16.82
C ALA A 476 -2.66 14.40 16.67
N ALA A 477 -2.03 13.73 15.69
CA ALA A 477 -2.19 12.29 15.48
C ALA A 477 -1.77 11.45 16.68
N TYR A 478 -0.78 11.91 17.45
CA TYR A 478 -0.34 11.24 18.67
C TYR A 478 -1.32 11.44 19.83
N PHE A 479 -1.79 12.67 20.05
CA PHE A 479 -2.62 12.98 21.21
C PHE A 479 -4.11 12.70 21.01
N THR A 480 -4.64 12.83 19.79
CA THR A 480 -6.09 12.70 19.53
C THR A 480 -6.66 11.32 19.91
N PRO A 481 -6.01 10.18 19.59
CA PRO A 481 -6.51 8.87 20.05
C PRO A 481 -6.47 8.69 21.57
N MET A 482 -5.55 9.37 22.27
CA MET A 482 -5.49 9.34 23.74
C MET A 482 -6.63 10.14 24.38
N LEU A 483 -7.04 11.24 23.73
CA LEU A 483 -8.15 12.08 24.19
C LEU A 483 -9.52 11.47 23.87
N PHE A 484 -9.62 10.67 22.83
CA PHE A 484 -10.86 10.07 22.33
C PHE A 484 -10.71 8.56 22.07
N PRO A 485 -10.40 7.74 23.09
CA PRO A 485 -10.08 6.31 22.91
C PRO A 485 -11.24 5.46 22.38
N GLU A 486 -12.48 5.89 22.61
CA GLU A 486 -13.70 5.19 22.18
C GLU A 486 -14.15 5.58 20.76
N VAL A 487 -13.53 6.58 20.14
CA VAL A 487 -13.94 7.08 18.83
C VAL A 487 -13.14 6.40 17.73
N ASN A 488 -13.85 5.84 16.75
CA ASN A 488 -13.22 5.28 15.56
C ASN A 488 -12.34 6.34 14.87
N GLU A 489 -11.11 5.98 14.52
CA GLU A 489 -10.09 6.87 13.98
C GLU A 489 -10.54 7.61 12.70
N LEU A 490 -11.44 7.03 11.93
CA LEU A 490 -12.00 7.69 10.75
C LEU A 490 -12.72 8.99 11.12
N TYR A 491 -13.45 9.01 12.23
CA TYR A 491 -14.17 10.20 12.68
C TYR A 491 -13.24 11.27 13.27
N LEU A 492 -12.02 10.90 13.65
CA LEU A 492 -10.99 11.84 14.11
C LEU A 492 -10.28 12.54 12.93
N PHE A 493 -10.35 11.99 11.73
CA PHE A 493 -9.66 12.52 10.55
C PHE A 493 -9.94 14.00 10.25
N PRO A 494 -11.17 14.54 10.31
CA PRO A 494 -11.42 15.97 10.11
C PRO A 494 -10.68 16.86 11.08
N ILE A 495 -10.58 16.46 12.36
CA ILE A 495 -9.85 17.21 13.39
C ILE A 495 -8.36 17.25 13.03
N LEU A 496 -7.78 16.09 12.70
CA LEU A 496 -6.37 15.98 12.30
C LEU A 496 -6.07 16.85 11.07
N LEU A 497 -6.95 16.80 10.09
CA LEU A 497 -6.83 17.60 8.86
C LEU A 497 -6.87 19.11 9.17
N ILE A 498 -7.83 19.56 9.98
CA ILE A 498 -7.97 20.97 10.33
C ILE A 498 -6.72 21.47 11.07
N VAL A 499 -6.21 20.70 12.04
CA VAL A 499 -5.00 21.07 12.79
C VAL A 499 -3.79 21.16 11.85
N SER A 500 -3.60 20.19 10.96
CA SER A 500 -2.53 20.21 9.96
C SER A 500 -2.65 21.39 8.99
N LEU A 501 -3.87 21.70 8.52
CA LEU A 501 -4.12 22.86 7.64
C LEU A 501 -3.87 24.19 8.35
N LEU A 502 -4.30 24.34 9.61
CA LEU A 502 -4.03 25.56 10.40
C LEU A 502 -2.53 25.74 10.60
N GLY A 503 -1.80 24.70 10.99
CA GLY A 503 -0.34 24.74 11.08
C GLY A 503 0.32 25.10 9.75
N SER A 504 -0.17 24.55 8.65
CA SER A 504 0.30 24.86 7.29
C SER A 504 0.07 26.31 6.90
N ILE A 505 -1.11 26.86 7.16
CA ILE A 505 -1.46 28.24 6.82
C ILE A 505 -0.68 29.23 7.68
N ILE A 506 -0.66 29.03 9.00
CA ILE A 506 0.08 29.90 9.94
C ILE A 506 1.57 29.89 9.57
N GLY A 507 2.17 28.71 9.39
CA GLY A 507 3.58 28.59 8.99
C GLY A 507 3.88 29.22 7.63
N THR A 508 2.94 29.16 6.68
CA THR A 508 3.10 29.81 5.37
C THR A 508 3.18 31.33 5.47
N TYR A 509 2.34 31.94 6.32
CA TYR A 509 2.30 33.39 6.47
C TYR A 509 3.32 33.93 7.49
N SER A 510 3.91 33.08 8.33
CA SER A 510 4.99 33.48 9.25
C SER A 510 6.34 33.69 8.56
N ALA A 511 6.47 33.32 7.28
CA ALA A 511 7.70 33.43 6.51
C ALA A 511 7.45 33.97 5.09
N PRO A 512 8.50 34.51 4.42
CA PRO A 512 8.37 34.99 3.05
C PRO A 512 8.02 33.85 2.09
N ALA A 513 7.52 34.23 0.89
CA ALA A 513 7.29 33.27 -0.19
C ALA A 513 8.61 32.61 -0.60
N THR A 514 8.52 31.42 -1.16
CA THR A 514 9.66 30.78 -1.83
C THR A 514 10.18 31.71 -2.95
N ASN A 515 11.48 31.70 -3.19
CA ASN A 515 12.11 32.50 -4.24
C ASN A 515 11.38 32.29 -5.58
N LYS A 516 11.12 33.38 -6.30
CA LYS A 516 10.38 33.37 -7.57
C LYS A 516 11.04 32.51 -8.64
N ASP A 517 12.38 32.51 -8.73
CA ASP A 517 13.10 31.74 -9.73
C ASP A 517 12.92 30.24 -9.50
N ILE A 518 12.93 29.79 -8.24
CA ILE A 518 12.65 28.41 -7.86
C ILE A 518 11.21 28.04 -8.21
N LEU A 519 10.25 28.94 -7.93
CA LEU A 519 8.83 28.70 -8.28
C LEU A 519 8.60 28.62 -9.79
N LYS A 520 9.27 29.48 -10.57
CA LYS A 520 9.21 29.46 -12.04
C LYS A 520 9.82 28.18 -12.60
N GLU A 521 11.01 27.79 -12.12
CA GLU A 521 11.66 26.54 -12.52
C GLU A 521 10.80 25.32 -12.18
N PHE A 522 10.25 25.28 -10.97
CA PHE A 522 9.33 24.22 -10.57
C PHE A 522 8.09 24.17 -11.48
N TYR A 523 7.49 25.34 -11.78
CA TYR A 523 6.30 25.40 -12.64
C TYR A 523 6.61 24.98 -14.08
N LEU A 524 7.76 25.38 -14.64
CA LEU A 524 8.20 24.96 -15.97
C LEU A 524 8.37 23.45 -16.07
N ASN A 525 8.97 22.84 -15.06
CA ASN A 525 9.26 21.41 -15.05
C ASN A 525 8.02 20.57 -14.74
N VAL A 526 7.27 20.89 -13.69
CA VAL A 526 6.17 20.05 -13.16
C VAL A 526 4.83 20.36 -13.83
N ARG A 527 4.57 21.63 -14.11
CA ARG A 527 3.34 22.14 -14.75
C ARG A 527 2.08 21.75 -13.96
N PRO A 528 2.00 22.06 -12.65
CA PRO A 528 0.84 21.72 -11.86
C PRO A 528 -0.35 22.65 -12.16
N TRP A 529 -1.56 22.11 -12.00
CA TRP A 529 -2.76 22.94 -11.90
C TRP A 529 -3.07 23.29 -10.44
N GLY A 530 -3.96 24.25 -10.21
CA GLY A 530 -4.34 24.76 -8.91
C GLY A 530 -4.15 26.27 -8.80
N PHE A 531 -3.84 26.76 -7.63
CA PHE A 531 -3.62 28.18 -7.35
C PHE A 531 -2.19 28.62 -7.74
N TRP A 532 -1.88 28.53 -9.04
CA TRP A 532 -0.57 28.87 -9.60
C TRP A 532 -0.61 30.13 -10.51
N GLY A 533 -1.72 30.85 -10.55
CA GLY A 533 -1.95 32.02 -11.45
C GLY A 533 -0.76 32.99 -11.52
N PRO A 534 -0.31 33.58 -10.39
CA PRO A 534 0.77 34.55 -10.41
C PRO A 534 2.09 34.03 -10.99
N VAL A 535 2.48 32.79 -10.67
CA VAL A 535 3.73 32.18 -11.20
C VAL A 535 3.55 31.82 -12.68
N LYS A 536 2.39 31.31 -13.06
CA LYS A 536 2.06 30.98 -14.45
C LYS A 536 2.14 32.19 -15.36
N GLU A 537 1.61 33.33 -14.96
CA GLU A 537 1.64 34.58 -15.71
C GLU A 537 3.07 35.07 -15.92
N GLU A 538 3.91 35.03 -14.89
CA GLU A 538 5.33 35.39 -15.00
C GLU A 538 6.09 34.43 -15.96
N VAL A 539 5.84 33.12 -15.86
CA VAL A 539 6.47 32.13 -16.74
C VAL A 539 6.08 32.32 -18.21
N ILE A 540 4.81 32.62 -18.50
CA ILE A 540 4.33 32.87 -19.86
C ILE A 540 4.90 34.19 -20.41
N ALA A 541 5.02 35.22 -19.56
CA ALA A 541 5.63 36.48 -19.96
C ALA A 541 7.12 36.35 -20.37
N GLU A 542 7.87 35.51 -19.64
CA GLU A 542 9.28 35.21 -19.94
C GLU A 542 9.46 34.19 -21.07
N ASN A 543 8.49 33.28 -21.25
CA ASN A 543 8.53 32.20 -22.24
C ASN A 543 7.19 32.13 -23.01
N PRO A 544 6.96 32.98 -24.01
CA PRO A 544 5.69 33.06 -24.74
C PRO A 544 5.27 31.76 -25.44
N ASP A 545 6.24 30.92 -25.81
CA ASP A 545 6.01 29.61 -26.45
C ASP A 545 5.66 28.49 -25.47
N PHE A 546 5.72 28.77 -24.16
CA PHE A 546 5.42 27.76 -23.13
C PHE A 546 3.95 27.35 -23.13
N LYS A 547 3.70 26.06 -23.35
CA LYS A 547 2.37 25.46 -23.28
C LYS A 547 2.29 24.52 -22.09
N SER A 548 1.44 24.85 -21.11
CA SER A 548 1.12 23.94 -20.02
C SER A 548 0.19 22.83 -20.51
N ASP A 549 0.51 21.58 -20.23
CA ASP A 549 -0.35 20.41 -20.44
C ASP A 549 -1.35 20.21 -19.30
N ALA A 550 -1.32 21.04 -18.27
CA ALA A 550 -2.22 21.00 -17.13
C ALA A 550 -3.65 21.35 -17.52
N ASN A 551 -4.59 20.46 -17.25
CA ASN A 551 -6.01 20.68 -17.50
C ASN A 551 -6.82 20.01 -16.37
N PHE A 552 -7.22 20.82 -15.39
CA PHE A 552 -7.97 20.36 -14.22
C PHE A 552 -9.26 19.60 -14.58
N GLY A 553 -10.05 20.16 -15.51
CA GLY A 553 -11.33 19.54 -15.89
C GLY A 553 -11.16 18.16 -16.52
N ARG A 554 -10.20 18.03 -17.45
CA ARG A 554 -9.86 16.76 -18.09
C ARG A 554 -9.30 15.76 -17.06
N ASP A 555 -8.43 16.22 -16.16
CA ASP A 555 -7.79 15.35 -15.18
C ASP A 555 -8.83 14.84 -14.16
N MET A 556 -9.73 15.71 -13.67
CA MET A 556 -10.80 15.29 -12.76
C MET A 556 -11.83 14.38 -13.44
N PHE A 557 -12.15 14.61 -14.71
CA PHE A 557 -12.97 13.69 -15.50
C PHE A 557 -12.30 12.31 -15.59
N ASN A 558 -11.00 12.25 -15.91
CA ASN A 558 -10.26 10.99 -15.97
C ASN A 558 -10.15 10.31 -14.59
N VAL A 559 -10.03 11.09 -13.50
CA VAL A 559 -10.07 10.55 -12.13
C VAL A 559 -11.42 9.90 -11.84
N LEU A 560 -12.52 10.56 -12.19
CA LEU A 560 -13.87 10.00 -11.99
C LEU A 560 -14.04 8.69 -12.76
N ILE A 561 -13.73 8.70 -14.07
CA ILE A 561 -13.86 7.49 -14.91
C ILE A 561 -12.92 6.38 -14.44
N GLY A 562 -11.68 6.72 -14.06
CA GLY A 562 -10.72 5.76 -13.52
C GLY A 562 -11.17 5.14 -12.19
N THR A 563 -11.79 5.94 -11.31
CA THR A 563 -12.34 5.46 -10.04
C THR A 563 -13.51 4.50 -10.27
N ILE A 564 -14.42 4.81 -11.21
CA ILE A 564 -15.48 3.90 -11.61
C ILE A 564 -14.88 2.61 -12.17
N ALA A 565 -13.93 2.71 -13.09
CA ALA A 565 -13.26 1.54 -13.68
C ALA A 565 -12.58 0.66 -12.62
N GLN A 566 -11.85 1.25 -11.66
CA GLN A 566 -11.22 0.52 -10.56
C GLN A 566 -12.24 -0.21 -9.68
N THR A 567 -13.37 0.43 -9.37
CA THR A 567 -14.46 -0.19 -8.60
C THR A 567 -15.06 -1.38 -9.35
N LEU A 568 -15.25 -1.25 -10.67
CA LEU A 568 -15.74 -2.34 -11.50
C LEU A 568 -14.76 -3.52 -11.57
N LEU A 569 -13.44 -3.25 -11.58
CA LEU A 569 -12.40 -4.30 -11.51
C LEU A 569 -12.44 -5.09 -10.18
N VAL A 570 -13.02 -4.55 -9.13
CA VAL A 570 -13.30 -5.23 -7.85
C VAL A 570 -14.62 -5.99 -7.90
N LEU A 571 -15.68 -5.37 -8.42
CA LEU A 571 -17.02 -5.95 -8.45
C LEU A 571 -17.14 -7.13 -9.42
N ILE A 572 -16.49 -7.08 -10.58
CA ILE A 572 -16.56 -8.13 -11.61
C ILE A 572 -16.14 -9.49 -11.06
N PRO A 573 -14.94 -9.70 -10.49
CA PRO A 573 -14.56 -10.99 -9.92
C PRO A 573 -15.46 -11.40 -8.74
N THR A 574 -15.94 -10.44 -7.94
CA THR A 574 -16.86 -10.72 -6.84
C THR A 574 -18.20 -11.27 -7.35
N TYR A 575 -18.85 -10.58 -8.30
CA TYR A 575 -20.10 -11.08 -8.89
C TYR A 575 -19.92 -12.38 -9.67
N LEU A 576 -18.75 -12.60 -10.29
CA LEU A 576 -18.43 -13.87 -10.95
C LEU A 576 -18.43 -15.03 -9.96
N ILE A 577 -17.76 -14.89 -8.80
CA ILE A 577 -17.68 -15.93 -7.77
C ILE A 577 -19.04 -16.22 -7.17
N PHE A 578 -19.81 -15.17 -6.82
CA PHE A 578 -21.15 -15.31 -6.24
C PHE A 578 -22.25 -15.54 -7.28
N GLN A 579 -21.89 -15.79 -8.55
CA GLN A 579 -22.80 -16.16 -9.66
C GLN A 579 -23.93 -15.14 -9.90
N GLN A 580 -23.67 -13.86 -9.65
CA GLN A 580 -24.60 -12.77 -9.90
C GLN A 580 -24.51 -12.28 -11.34
N THR A 581 -25.13 -13.01 -12.28
CA THR A 581 -24.95 -12.83 -13.73
C THR A 581 -25.42 -11.46 -14.23
N PHE A 582 -26.57 -10.95 -13.78
CA PHE A 582 -27.09 -9.67 -14.25
C PHE A 582 -26.20 -8.47 -13.84
N PRO A 583 -25.82 -8.28 -12.57
CA PRO A 583 -24.87 -7.23 -12.18
C PRO A 583 -23.50 -7.41 -12.85
N LEU A 584 -23.04 -8.63 -13.06
CA LEU A 584 -21.77 -8.93 -13.73
C LEU A 584 -21.74 -8.36 -15.14
N TYR A 585 -22.77 -8.61 -15.95
CA TYR A 585 -22.83 -8.09 -17.33
C TYR A 585 -22.91 -6.56 -17.35
N ILE A 586 -23.68 -5.95 -16.45
CA ILE A 586 -23.74 -4.48 -16.33
C ILE A 586 -22.34 -3.92 -16.03
N CYS A 587 -21.62 -4.51 -15.05
CA CYS A 587 -20.27 -4.09 -14.71
C CYS A 587 -19.30 -4.20 -15.88
N ILE A 588 -19.37 -5.28 -16.67
CA ILE A 588 -18.52 -5.47 -17.86
C ILE A 588 -18.81 -4.40 -18.91
N ILE A 589 -20.09 -4.12 -19.21
CA ILE A 589 -20.47 -3.11 -20.20
C ILE A 589 -19.96 -1.73 -19.78
N ILE A 590 -20.18 -1.34 -18.51
CA ILE A 590 -19.72 -0.04 -18.00
C ILE A 590 -18.17 0.03 -18.02
N LEU A 591 -17.48 -1.06 -17.70
CA LEU A 591 -16.01 -1.11 -17.75
C LEU A 591 -15.49 -0.87 -19.18
N VAL A 592 -16.11 -1.48 -20.19
CA VAL A 592 -15.75 -1.27 -21.60
C VAL A 592 -15.91 0.20 -21.98
N ILE A 593 -17.00 0.85 -21.56
CA ILE A 593 -17.22 2.29 -21.78
C ILE A 593 -16.13 3.11 -21.08
N CYS A 594 -15.80 2.80 -19.82
CA CYS A 594 -14.74 3.48 -19.08
C CYS A 594 -13.38 3.34 -19.78
N ILE A 595 -13.04 2.17 -20.28
CA ILE A 595 -11.79 1.92 -21.03
C ILE A 595 -11.75 2.76 -22.31
N ALA A 596 -12.85 2.86 -23.05
CA ALA A 596 -12.93 3.68 -24.25
C ALA A 596 -12.74 5.18 -23.95
N LEU A 597 -13.37 5.67 -22.88
CA LEU A 597 -13.22 7.05 -22.41
C LEU A 597 -11.79 7.33 -21.93
N LEU A 598 -11.21 6.47 -21.11
CA LEU A 598 -9.82 6.61 -20.64
C LEU A 598 -8.82 6.54 -21.78
N LYS A 599 -9.05 5.68 -22.79
CA LYS A 599 -8.22 5.66 -24.01
C LYS A 599 -8.26 7.02 -24.73
N LYS A 600 -9.46 7.61 -24.89
CA LYS A 600 -9.64 8.89 -25.61
C LYS A 600 -9.10 10.09 -24.81
N PHE A 601 -9.42 10.19 -23.52
CA PHE A 601 -9.18 11.42 -22.75
C PHE A 601 -7.92 11.38 -21.89
N TRP A 602 -7.39 10.19 -21.56
CA TRP A 602 -6.16 10.02 -20.80
C TRP A 602 -5.02 9.49 -21.66
N TRP A 603 -5.14 8.27 -22.22
CA TRP A 603 -4.03 7.57 -22.89
C TRP A 603 -3.51 8.34 -24.11
N ASN A 604 -4.40 8.85 -24.97
CA ASN A 604 -4.03 9.61 -26.16
C ASN A 604 -3.51 11.04 -25.85
N ASN A 605 -3.66 11.50 -24.61
CA ASN A 605 -3.20 12.81 -24.15
C ASN A 605 -2.02 12.72 -23.18
N LEU A 606 -1.34 11.56 -23.09
CA LEU A 606 -0.12 11.44 -22.31
C LEU A 606 0.98 12.28 -22.94
N SER A 607 1.63 13.12 -22.12
CA SER A 607 2.72 14.04 -22.51
C SER A 607 3.90 13.89 -21.56
N GLU A 608 5.13 14.11 -22.04
CA GLU A 608 6.34 14.14 -21.23
C GLU A 608 6.45 15.37 -20.34
#